data_9d7c5a8524807ec801062726f56d60cd
#
_entry.id   9d7c5a8524807ec801062726f56d60cd
#
_cell.length_a   1.000
_cell.length_b   1.000
_cell.length_c   1.000
_cell.angle_alpha   90.00
_cell.angle_beta   90.00
_cell.angle_gamma   90.00
#
_symmetry.space_group_name_H-M   'P 1'
#
loop_
_entity.id
_entity.type
_entity.pdbx_description
1 polymer ?
#
loop_
_entity_poly.entity_id
_entity_poly.type
_entity_poly.pdbx_seq_one_letter_code
_entity_poly.pdbx_strand_id
1 'polypeptide(L)'
;LRGNNFHGPLPQDIINECALQIIDLNGNKLEGKLPVSMINCQMLQVLDLGNNLIVDTYPEWLGVLPLLKVLVLKSNGFHGPIDYYGMNKQTHPFFPELQVLDLSSNSFNGSIPTRFLKQFKAMMVISPGAPSMYVEIIATSSASSPGYRPYYRDSVTVTLKGQETTLVQILSVFMSLDLSNNNFEGVIPKEIGDLKFLKGLNLSRNSFTGGIPPRIANMLQLESLDLSYNQLSGEIPPAMALMSFLEVINLSYNRLSGQIPQASQFLTFPNTSFLGNVRLCGKPLTRLCETNHAPSAAATPGSSKELNWEFLSVEVGVVSGLAIVAATMLLWGNGRSWVYWQVDKFWLQPRLL
;
A
#
# COMPACT_ATOMS: atom_id res chain seq x y z
N LEU A 1 -15.80 -23.10 -7.25
CA LEU A 1 -15.05 -24.38 -7.33
C LEU A 1 -13.68 -24.30 -6.63
N ARG A 2 -13.48 -23.26 -5.84
CA ARG A 2 -12.27 -22.98 -5.07
C ARG A 2 -11.92 -24.13 -4.11
N GLY A 3 -10.61 -24.39 -3.92
CA GLY A 3 -10.11 -25.31 -2.88
C GLY A 3 -10.51 -26.77 -3.10
N ASN A 4 -10.38 -27.26 -4.32
CA ASN A 4 -10.67 -28.64 -4.68
C ASN A 4 -9.44 -29.32 -5.31
N ASN A 5 -9.64 -30.50 -5.89
CA ASN A 5 -8.61 -31.27 -6.58
C ASN A 5 -8.85 -31.36 -8.10
N PHE A 6 -9.48 -30.35 -8.70
CA PHE A 6 -9.62 -30.31 -10.15
C PHE A 6 -8.25 -30.28 -10.80
N HIS A 7 -8.04 -31.09 -11.83
CA HIS A 7 -6.78 -31.25 -12.55
C HIS A 7 -6.99 -31.28 -14.05
N GLY A 8 -5.92 -31.18 -14.81
CA GLY A 8 -5.96 -31.10 -16.27
C GLY A 8 -6.16 -29.66 -16.77
N PRO A 9 -6.20 -29.46 -18.09
CA PRO A 9 -6.32 -28.15 -18.70
C PRO A 9 -7.75 -27.60 -18.59
N LEU A 10 -7.86 -26.26 -18.62
CA LEU A 10 -9.15 -25.60 -18.80
C LEU A 10 -9.75 -25.93 -20.17
N PRO A 11 -11.10 -26.02 -20.30
CA PRO A 11 -11.76 -26.20 -21.58
C PRO A 11 -11.33 -25.14 -22.58
N GLN A 12 -10.81 -25.52 -23.75
CA GLN A 12 -10.27 -24.59 -24.74
C GLN A 12 -11.34 -23.91 -25.59
N ASP A 13 -12.52 -24.52 -25.70
CA ASP A 13 -13.64 -24.05 -26.52
C ASP A 13 -14.75 -23.48 -25.63
N ILE A 14 -14.66 -22.22 -25.26
CA ILE A 14 -15.73 -21.51 -24.57
C ILE A 14 -16.67 -20.91 -25.62
N ILE A 15 -17.95 -21.22 -25.50
CA ILE A 15 -18.99 -20.79 -26.46
C ILE A 15 -19.14 -19.27 -26.49
N ASN A 16 -19.60 -18.72 -27.61
CA ASN A 16 -19.72 -17.27 -27.85
C ASN A 16 -20.74 -16.57 -26.93
N GLU A 17 -21.63 -17.28 -26.26
CA GLU A 17 -22.63 -16.73 -25.35
C GLU A 17 -22.29 -17.01 -23.88
N CYS A 18 -21.02 -16.92 -23.52
CA CYS A 18 -20.57 -17.11 -22.15
C CYS A 18 -21.14 -16.02 -21.23
N ALA A 19 -22.10 -16.38 -20.38
CA ALA A 19 -22.74 -15.47 -19.40
C ALA A 19 -22.07 -15.51 -18.01
N LEU A 20 -20.89 -16.13 -17.87
CA LEU A 20 -20.18 -16.22 -16.60
C LEU A 20 -19.71 -14.84 -16.15
N GLN A 21 -20.03 -14.51 -14.92
CA GLN A 21 -19.61 -13.26 -14.28
C GLN A 21 -18.45 -13.48 -13.31
N ILE A 22 -18.37 -14.68 -12.74
CA ILE A 22 -17.35 -15.06 -11.77
C ILE A 22 -16.81 -16.44 -12.13
N ILE A 23 -15.50 -16.54 -12.23
CA ILE A 23 -14.75 -17.79 -12.33
C ILE A 23 -13.76 -17.80 -11.17
N ASP A 24 -14.06 -18.59 -10.12
CA ASP A 24 -13.13 -18.86 -9.01
C ASP A 24 -12.76 -20.35 -9.00
N LEU A 25 -11.54 -20.61 -9.42
CA LEU A 25 -10.91 -21.94 -9.48
C LEU A 25 -9.63 -21.99 -8.66
N ASN A 26 -9.47 -21.02 -7.75
CA ASN A 26 -8.30 -20.91 -6.87
C ASN A 26 -8.07 -22.18 -6.04
N GLY A 27 -6.82 -22.59 -5.87
CA GLY A 27 -6.47 -23.70 -5.01
C GLY A 27 -6.88 -25.06 -5.59
N ASN A 28 -6.57 -25.31 -6.85
CA ASN A 28 -6.75 -26.57 -7.54
C ASN A 28 -5.42 -27.10 -8.12
N LYS A 29 -5.47 -28.04 -9.03
CA LYS A 29 -4.33 -28.62 -9.76
C LYS A 29 -4.48 -28.44 -11.26
N LEU A 30 -5.10 -27.34 -11.69
CA LEU A 30 -5.28 -27.03 -13.10
C LEU A 30 -3.94 -26.76 -13.76
N GLU A 31 -3.77 -27.21 -15.00
CA GLU A 31 -2.51 -27.14 -15.75
C GLU A 31 -2.72 -26.64 -17.18
N GLY A 32 -1.64 -26.54 -17.95
CA GLY A 32 -1.69 -26.11 -19.35
C GLY A 32 -1.84 -24.60 -19.49
N LYS A 33 -2.37 -24.17 -20.63
CA LYS A 33 -2.54 -22.75 -20.99
C LYS A 33 -3.95 -22.25 -20.76
N LEU A 34 -4.08 -20.93 -20.62
CA LEU A 34 -5.39 -20.30 -20.58
C LEU A 34 -6.07 -20.34 -21.96
N PRO A 35 -7.36 -20.66 -22.02
CA PRO A 35 -8.11 -20.68 -23.27
C PRO A 35 -8.37 -19.26 -23.76
N VAL A 36 -7.86 -18.90 -24.95
CA VAL A 36 -8.11 -17.57 -25.55
C VAL A 36 -9.62 -17.34 -25.78
N SER A 37 -10.40 -18.40 -25.99
CA SER A 37 -11.86 -18.33 -26.11
C SER A 37 -12.57 -17.75 -24.87
N MET A 38 -11.86 -17.57 -23.73
CA MET A 38 -12.40 -16.87 -22.54
C MET A 38 -12.75 -15.41 -22.83
N ILE A 39 -12.25 -14.81 -23.92
CA ILE A 39 -12.69 -13.49 -24.40
C ILE A 39 -14.19 -13.44 -24.71
N ASN A 40 -14.83 -14.60 -24.95
CA ASN A 40 -16.27 -14.69 -25.18
C ASN A 40 -17.09 -14.42 -23.92
N CYS A 41 -16.48 -14.46 -22.73
CA CYS A 41 -17.14 -14.20 -21.46
C CYS A 41 -17.21 -12.70 -21.15
N GLN A 42 -17.92 -11.94 -21.99
CA GLN A 42 -18.00 -10.48 -21.94
C GLN A 42 -18.59 -9.93 -20.62
N MET A 43 -19.29 -10.77 -19.86
CA MET A 43 -19.87 -10.41 -18.56
C MET A 43 -18.93 -10.71 -17.38
N LEU A 44 -17.71 -11.22 -17.64
CA LEU A 44 -16.79 -11.65 -16.60
C LEU A 44 -16.26 -10.45 -15.81
N GLN A 45 -16.47 -10.49 -14.50
CA GLN A 45 -16.03 -9.46 -13.55
C GLN A 45 -14.89 -9.95 -12.66
N VAL A 46 -14.88 -11.24 -12.33
CA VAL A 46 -13.89 -11.85 -11.45
C VAL A 46 -13.32 -13.10 -12.07
N LEU A 47 -12.01 -13.14 -12.20
CA LEU A 47 -11.25 -14.33 -12.61
C LEU A 47 -10.18 -14.62 -11.55
N ASP A 48 -10.38 -15.65 -10.75
CA ASP A 48 -9.40 -16.14 -9.78
C ASP A 48 -8.95 -17.56 -10.16
N LEU A 49 -7.72 -17.65 -10.65
CA LEU A 49 -7.02 -18.88 -11.03
C LEU A 49 -5.79 -19.12 -10.15
N GLY A 50 -5.69 -18.42 -9.04
CA GLY A 50 -4.53 -18.52 -8.14
C GLY A 50 -4.30 -19.93 -7.60
N ASN A 51 -3.07 -20.23 -7.19
CA ASN A 51 -2.70 -21.51 -6.57
C ASN A 51 -3.07 -22.72 -7.41
N ASN A 52 -2.58 -22.77 -8.64
CA ASN A 52 -2.72 -23.85 -9.60
C ASN A 52 -1.35 -24.23 -10.22
N LEU A 53 -1.35 -25.04 -11.27
CA LEU A 53 -0.16 -25.48 -12.01
C LEU A 53 -0.16 -24.94 -13.45
N ILE A 54 -0.86 -23.84 -13.71
CA ILE A 54 -1.00 -23.25 -15.05
C ILE A 54 0.37 -22.71 -15.50
N VAL A 55 0.75 -23.03 -16.75
CA VAL A 55 1.99 -22.58 -17.35
C VAL A 55 1.68 -21.83 -18.65
N ASP A 56 1.83 -20.50 -18.61
CA ASP A 56 1.53 -19.65 -19.76
C ASP A 56 2.32 -18.33 -19.69
N THR A 57 2.19 -17.50 -20.70
CA THR A 57 2.64 -16.12 -20.71
C THR A 57 1.55 -15.18 -20.14
N TYR A 58 1.87 -13.90 -19.99
CA TYR A 58 0.89 -12.93 -19.54
C TYR A 58 -0.30 -12.87 -20.51
N PRO A 59 -1.55 -13.10 -20.03
CA PRO A 59 -2.74 -13.18 -20.89
C PRO A 59 -3.27 -11.76 -21.19
N GLU A 60 -2.52 -11.00 -21.99
CA GLU A 60 -2.87 -9.62 -22.38
C GLU A 60 -4.25 -9.48 -23.01
N TRP A 61 -4.68 -10.54 -23.74
CA TRP A 61 -5.97 -10.61 -24.40
C TRP A 61 -7.17 -10.54 -23.43
N LEU A 62 -7.00 -10.86 -22.14
CA LEU A 62 -8.03 -10.63 -21.13
C LEU A 62 -8.38 -9.16 -20.95
N GLY A 63 -7.50 -8.26 -21.35
CA GLY A 63 -7.73 -6.82 -21.27
C GLY A 63 -8.88 -6.29 -22.11
N VAL A 64 -9.39 -7.08 -23.08
CA VAL A 64 -10.56 -6.71 -23.86
C VAL A 64 -11.89 -6.93 -23.12
N LEU A 65 -11.85 -7.64 -21.99
CA LEU A 65 -13.04 -7.89 -21.18
C LEU A 65 -13.49 -6.59 -20.48
N PRO A 66 -14.66 -6.03 -20.86
CA PRO A 66 -15.03 -4.68 -20.47
C PRO A 66 -15.39 -4.53 -18.99
N LEU A 67 -15.80 -5.62 -18.35
CA LEU A 67 -16.29 -5.64 -16.98
C LEU A 67 -15.31 -6.28 -15.99
N LEU A 68 -14.11 -6.72 -16.42
CA LEU A 68 -13.17 -7.43 -15.55
C LEU A 68 -12.60 -6.48 -14.50
N LYS A 69 -12.93 -6.74 -13.24
CA LYS A 69 -12.51 -5.97 -12.07
C LYS A 69 -11.42 -6.65 -11.26
N VAL A 70 -11.42 -7.97 -11.24
CA VAL A 70 -10.48 -8.77 -10.45
C VAL A 70 -9.83 -9.83 -11.32
N LEU A 71 -8.50 -9.80 -11.35
CA LEU A 71 -7.68 -10.81 -12.01
C LEU A 71 -6.62 -11.31 -11.03
N VAL A 72 -6.73 -12.58 -10.63
CA VAL A 72 -5.79 -13.25 -9.74
C VAL A 72 -5.19 -14.46 -10.46
N LEU A 73 -3.89 -14.38 -10.74
CA LEU A 73 -3.10 -15.44 -11.37
C LEU A 73 -1.97 -15.93 -10.46
N LYS A 74 -1.96 -15.52 -9.18
CA LYS A 74 -0.88 -15.79 -8.24
C LYS A 74 -0.56 -17.27 -8.08
N SER A 75 0.70 -17.59 -7.74
CA SER A 75 1.14 -18.95 -7.41
C SER A 75 0.81 -19.96 -8.52
N ASN A 76 1.37 -19.72 -9.69
CA ASN A 76 1.29 -20.53 -10.88
C ASN A 76 2.67 -20.60 -11.57
N GLY A 77 2.74 -21.12 -12.78
CA GLY A 77 3.91 -21.17 -13.65
C GLY A 77 3.92 -20.11 -14.77
N PHE A 78 3.25 -18.98 -14.59
CA PHE A 78 3.29 -17.91 -15.58
C PHE A 78 4.71 -17.34 -15.72
N HIS A 79 5.11 -17.04 -16.95
CA HIS A 79 6.48 -16.66 -17.26
C HIS A 79 6.58 -15.66 -18.41
N GLY A 80 7.80 -15.18 -18.67
CA GLY A 80 8.06 -14.21 -19.73
C GLY A 80 7.74 -12.78 -19.33
N PRO A 81 7.94 -11.82 -20.24
CA PRO A 81 7.66 -10.42 -19.99
C PRO A 81 6.15 -10.14 -20.02
N ILE A 82 5.74 -9.11 -19.27
CA ILE A 82 4.37 -8.58 -19.34
C ILE A 82 4.22 -7.55 -20.49
N ASP A 83 5.04 -7.70 -21.51
CA ASP A 83 5.05 -6.79 -22.64
C ASP A 83 4.03 -7.22 -23.72
N TYR A 84 3.46 -6.22 -24.34
CA TYR A 84 2.42 -6.39 -25.35
C TYR A 84 3.05 -6.53 -26.75
N TYR A 85 3.01 -7.73 -27.28
CA TYR A 85 3.48 -8.02 -28.64
C TYR A 85 2.31 -8.54 -29.50
N GLY A 86 1.46 -7.70 -30.07
CA GLY A 86 0.71 -8.23 -31.17
C GLY A 86 -0.71 -7.83 -31.49
N MET A 87 -1.42 -7.05 -30.69
CA MET A 87 -2.72 -6.53 -31.14
C MET A 87 -2.59 -5.07 -31.58
N ASN A 88 -3.34 -4.71 -32.64
CA ASN A 88 -3.30 -3.40 -33.28
C ASN A 88 -3.42 -2.26 -32.28
N LYS A 89 -2.46 -1.35 -32.31
CA LYS A 89 -2.12 -0.28 -31.35
C LYS A 89 -3.24 0.76 -31.08
N GLN A 90 -4.45 0.65 -31.58
CA GLN A 90 -5.22 1.89 -31.79
C GLN A 90 -6.63 2.02 -31.18
N THR A 91 -7.29 1.01 -30.65
CA THR A 91 -8.75 1.20 -30.47
C THR A 91 -9.40 0.81 -29.14
N HIS A 92 -8.77 0.12 -28.20
CA HIS A 92 -9.49 -0.28 -26.98
C HIS A 92 -8.69 -0.02 -25.69
N PRO A 93 -9.34 0.55 -24.66
CA PRO A 93 -8.75 0.59 -23.33
C PRO A 93 -8.66 -0.85 -22.82
N PHE A 94 -7.43 -1.33 -22.60
CA PHE A 94 -7.21 -2.61 -21.96
C PHE A 94 -7.46 -2.48 -20.47
N PHE A 95 -8.14 -3.47 -19.87
CA PHE A 95 -8.47 -3.49 -18.46
C PHE A 95 -9.14 -2.21 -17.94
N PRO A 96 -10.23 -1.74 -18.55
CA PRO A 96 -10.82 -0.44 -18.23
C PRO A 96 -11.33 -0.36 -16.77
N GLU A 97 -11.85 -1.46 -16.23
CA GLU A 97 -12.48 -1.55 -14.92
C GLU A 97 -11.64 -2.31 -13.88
N LEU A 98 -10.39 -2.68 -14.21
CA LEU A 98 -9.58 -3.53 -13.32
C LEU A 98 -9.20 -2.79 -12.03
N GLN A 99 -9.58 -3.38 -10.91
CA GLN A 99 -9.37 -2.88 -9.55
C GLN A 99 -8.32 -3.72 -8.79
N VAL A 100 -8.32 -5.03 -8.99
CA VAL A 100 -7.40 -5.96 -8.33
C VAL A 100 -6.63 -6.75 -9.38
N LEU A 101 -5.31 -6.64 -9.35
CA LEU A 101 -4.40 -7.45 -10.16
C LEU A 101 -3.38 -8.12 -9.25
N ASP A 102 -3.41 -9.44 -9.19
CA ASP A 102 -2.43 -10.24 -8.46
C ASP A 102 -1.73 -11.24 -9.39
N LEU A 103 -0.48 -10.93 -9.72
CA LEU A 103 0.44 -11.77 -10.52
C LEU A 103 1.54 -12.38 -9.66
N SER A 104 1.43 -12.31 -8.35
CA SER A 104 2.50 -12.69 -7.41
C SER A 104 2.85 -14.19 -7.50
N SER A 105 4.07 -14.50 -7.08
CA SER A 105 4.56 -15.89 -7.01
C SER A 105 4.43 -16.65 -8.34
N ASN A 106 5.04 -16.06 -9.37
CA ASN A 106 5.18 -16.61 -10.71
C ASN A 106 6.64 -16.46 -11.19
N SER A 107 6.88 -16.61 -12.48
CA SER A 107 8.20 -16.46 -13.11
C SER A 107 8.21 -15.35 -14.18
N PHE A 108 7.36 -14.34 -14.02
CA PHE A 108 7.39 -13.17 -14.91
C PHE A 108 8.74 -12.46 -14.84
N ASN A 109 9.21 -11.92 -15.95
CA ASN A 109 10.53 -11.28 -16.03
C ASN A 109 10.51 -9.98 -16.86
N GLY A 110 11.71 -9.38 -17.03
CA GLY A 110 11.87 -8.12 -17.76
C GLY A 110 11.37 -6.91 -16.97
N SER A 111 11.35 -5.76 -17.62
CA SER A 111 10.92 -4.51 -16.99
C SER A 111 9.40 -4.33 -17.06
N ILE A 112 8.84 -3.56 -16.11
CA ILE A 112 7.43 -3.15 -16.18
C ILE A 112 7.30 -2.06 -17.26
N PRO A 113 6.56 -2.31 -18.35
CA PRO A 113 6.39 -1.29 -19.38
C PRO A 113 5.47 -0.16 -18.91
N THR A 114 5.81 1.08 -19.23
CA THR A 114 4.93 2.24 -18.92
C THR A 114 3.52 2.08 -19.47
N ARG A 115 3.38 1.48 -20.68
CA ARG A 115 2.09 1.22 -21.29
C ARG A 115 1.22 0.23 -20.51
N PHE A 116 1.85 -0.75 -19.81
CA PHE A 116 1.13 -1.68 -18.93
C PHE A 116 0.44 -0.92 -17.80
N LEU A 117 1.12 0.00 -17.14
CA LEU A 117 0.54 0.81 -16.06
C LEU A 117 -0.59 1.72 -16.55
N LYS A 118 -0.45 2.28 -17.75
CA LYS A 118 -1.45 3.20 -18.34
C LYS A 118 -2.78 2.55 -18.70
N GLN A 119 -2.87 1.24 -18.69
CA GLN A 119 -4.10 0.50 -18.99
C GLN A 119 -5.11 0.55 -17.83
N PHE A 120 -4.66 0.65 -16.60
CA PHE A 120 -5.48 0.54 -15.39
C PHE A 120 -6.23 1.83 -15.07
N LYS A 121 -7.23 2.18 -15.90
CA LYS A 121 -7.96 3.45 -15.78
C LYS A 121 -8.71 3.58 -14.45
N ALA A 122 -9.33 2.50 -13.97
CA ALA A 122 -10.02 2.50 -12.69
C ALA A 122 -9.08 2.84 -11.52
N MET A 123 -7.79 2.44 -11.59
CA MET A 123 -6.79 2.75 -10.56
C MET A 123 -6.27 4.19 -10.62
N MET A 124 -6.53 4.91 -11.74
CA MET A 124 -6.05 6.29 -11.95
C MET A 124 -7.11 7.34 -11.64
N VAL A 125 -8.38 7.04 -11.92
CA VAL A 125 -9.49 8.01 -11.85
C VAL A 125 -10.71 7.32 -11.26
N ILE A 126 -11.36 7.95 -10.27
CA ILE A 126 -12.66 7.48 -9.79
C ILE A 126 -13.71 7.89 -10.82
N SER A 127 -14.45 6.92 -11.33
CA SER A 127 -15.63 7.21 -12.15
C SER A 127 -16.71 7.88 -11.28
N PRO A 128 -17.18 9.09 -11.65
CA PRO A 128 -18.26 9.72 -10.92
C PRO A 128 -19.53 8.88 -11.07
N GLY A 129 -20.04 8.34 -9.98
CA GLY A 129 -21.34 7.64 -9.98
C GLY A 129 -21.31 6.16 -9.62
N ALA A 130 -20.26 5.65 -8.97
CA ALA A 130 -20.29 4.31 -8.39
C ALA A 130 -21.25 4.30 -7.16
N PRO A 131 -22.51 3.85 -7.30
CA PRO A 131 -23.52 4.00 -6.25
C PRO A 131 -23.45 2.91 -5.18
N SER A 132 -22.54 1.94 -5.30
CA SER A 132 -22.47 0.78 -4.42
C SER A 132 -21.13 0.72 -3.68
N MET A 133 -21.20 0.39 -2.39
CA MET A 133 -20.02 0.17 -1.55
C MET A 133 -19.24 -1.09 -1.95
N TYR A 134 -19.91 -2.05 -2.61
CA TYR A 134 -19.33 -3.34 -3.01
C TYR A 134 -19.41 -3.54 -4.52
N VAL A 135 -18.54 -4.40 -5.04
CA VAL A 135 -18.60 -4.85 -6.44
C VAL A 135 -19.95 -5.55 -6.66
N GLU A 136 -20.80 -4.96 -7.48
CA GLU A 136 -22.12 -5.51 -7.81
C GLU A 136 -22.00 -6.51 -8.97
N ILE A 137 -22.68 -7.64 -8.83
CA ILE A 137 -22.90 -8.56 -9.94
C ILE A 137 -24.12 -8.06 -10.72
N ILE A 138 -23.98 -7.91 -12.01
CA ILE A 138 -25.10 -7.51 -12.86
C ILE A 138 -26.07 -8.70 -12.96
N ALA A 139 -27.22 -8.60 -12.28
CA ALA A 139 -28.25 -9.61 -12.38
C ALA A 139 -28.89 -9.58 -13.78
N THR A 140 -28.67 -10.63 -14.56
CA THR A 140 -29.26 -10.78 -15.91
C THR A 140 -30.66 -11.40 -15.90
N SER A 141 -31.18 -11.80 -14.74
CA SER A 141 -32.49 -12.45 -14.64
C SER A 141 -33.59 -11.45 -14.31
N SER A 142 -34.64 -11.45 -15.12
CA SER A 142 -35.90 -10.69 -14.98
C SER A 142 -36.76 -11.09 -13.77
N ALA A 143 -36.25 -11.93 -12.88
CA ALA A 143 -36.99 -12.53 -11.74
C ALA A 143 -36.54 -12.00 -10.38
N SER A 144 -35.93 -10.84 -10.31
CA SER A 144 -35.53 -10.29 -9.02
C SER A 144 -36.66 -9.46 -8.39
N SER A 145 -37.08 -9.85 -7.20
CA SER A 145 -37.92 -9.03 -6.33
C SER A 145 -37.30 -7.63 -6.19
N PRO A 146 -38.09 -6.55 -6.19
CA PRO A 146 -37.57 -5.19 -5.99
C PRO A 146 -36.82 -5.12 -4.67
N GLY A 147 -35.50 -4.87 -4.72
CA GLY A 147 -34.65 -4.70 -3.54
C GLY A 147 -33.56 -5.75 -3.33
N TYR A 148 -33.54 -6.86 -4.05
CA TYR A 148 -32.45 -7.82 -3.94
C TYR A 148 -31.39 -7.57 -5.04
N ARG A 149 -30.24 -7.03 -4.65
CA ARG A 149 -29.04 -6.97 -5.50
C ARG A 149 -28.09 -8.07 -5.08
N PRO A 150 -27.78 -9.04 -5.95
CA PRO A 150 -26.78 -10.05 -5.61
C PRO A 150 -25.40 -9.36 -5.55
N TYR A 151 -24.84 -9.30 -4.35
CA TYR A 151 -23.44 -8.89 -4.17
C TYR A 151 -22.52 -10.09 -4.40
N TYR A 152 -21.30 -9.82 -4.86
CA TYR A 152 -20.25 -10.82 -4.88
C TYR A 152 -20.03 -11.33 -3.45
N ARG A 153 -20.29 -12.61 -3.24
CA ARG A 153 -20.16 -13.27 -1.92
C ARG A 153 -18.94 -14.16 -1.80
N ASP A 154 -18.28 -14.49 -2.92
CA ASP A 154 -17.09 -15.30 -2.90
C ASP A 154 -15.89 -14.49 -2.44
N SER A 155 -14.99 -15.15 -1.70
CA SER A 155 -13.84 -14.50 -1.13
C SER A 155 -12.67 -14.46 -2.12
N VAL A 156 -12.02 -13.31 -2.23
CA VAL A 156 -10.73 -13.17 -2.91
C VAL A 156 -9.65 -12.98 -1.84
N THR A 157 -8.57 -13.74 -1.95
CA THR A 157 -7.42 -13.58 -1.05
C THR A 157 -6.39 -12.69 -1.71
N VAL A 158 -6.12 -11.55 -1.10
CA VAL A 158 -5.12 -10.55 -1.53
C VAL A 158 -4.06 -10.41 -0.46
N THR A 159 -2.84 -10.05 -0.85
CA THR A 159 -1.80 -9.67 0.11
C THR A 159 -1.93 -8.19 0.42
N LEU A 160 -2.32 -7.87 1.65
CA LEU A 160 -2.45 -6.49 2.12
C LEU A 160 -1.73 -6.36 3.47
N LYS A 161 -1.00 -5.27 3.65
CA LYS A 161 -0.26 -4.97 4.90
C LYS A 161 0.68 -6.11 5.32
N GLY A 162 1.29 -6.80 4.33
CA GLY A 162 2.21 -7.92 4.56
C GLY A 162 1.55 -9.23 4.99
N GLN A 163 0.22 -9.33 4.95
CA GLN A 163 -0.55 -10.51 5.32
C GLN A 163 -1.54 -10.90 4.23
N GLU A 164 -1.76 -12.20 4.06
CA GLU A 164 -2.86 -12.67 3.23
C GLU A 164 -4.19 -12.37 3.92
N THR A 165 -5.00 -11.55 3.27
CA THR A 165 -6.32 -11.14 3.75
C THR A 165 -7.38 -11.65 2.80
N THR A 166 -8.34 -12.38 3.33
CA THR A 166 -9.48 -12.86 2.55
C THR A 166 -10.58 -11.82 2.59
N LEU A 167 -10.84 -11.18 1.45
CA LEU A 167 -11.94 -10.25 1.27
C LEU A 167 -13.20 -11.04 0.98
N VAL A 168 -14.10 -11.15 1.94
CA VAL A 168 -15.41 -11.83 1.78
C VAL A 168 -16.34 -11.05 0.85
N GLN A 169 -16.13 -9.72 0.75
CA GLN A 169 -16.78 -8.83 -0.19
C GLN A 169 -15.75 -7.82 -0.67
N ILE A 170 -15.64 -7.63 -1.97
CA ILE A 170 -14.71 -6.65 -2.53
C ILE A 170 -15.39 -5.29 -2.53
N LEU A 171 -14.81 -4.36 -1.76
CA LEU A 171 -15.24 -2.96 -1.80
C LEU A 171 -14.97 -2.39 -3.19
N SER A 172 -15.93 -1.67 -3.75
CA SER A 172 -15.79 -1.01 -5.07
C SER A 172 -14.66 0.01 -5.13
N VAL A 173 -14.20 0.46 -3.98
CA VAL A 173 -13.08 1.40 -3.81
C VAL A 173 -11.76 0.70 -3.44
N PHE A 174 -11.75 -0.64 -3.33
CA PHE A 174 -10.54 -1.38 -3.03
C PHE A 174 -9.77 -1.68 -4.31
N MET A 175 -8.55 -1.17 -4.40
CA MET A 175 -7.67 -1.33 -5.56
C MET A 175 -6.30 -1.79 -5.11
N SER A 176 -5.79 -2.87 -5.70
CA SER A 176 -4.47 -3.40 -5.38
C SER A 176 -3.73 -3.92 -6.61
N LEU A 177 -2.40 -3.76 -6.56
CA LEU A 177 -1.47 -4.30 -7.54
C LEU A 177 -0.39 -5.11 -6.81
N ASP A 178 -0.37 -6.42 -7.04
CA ASP A 178 0.66 -7.32 -6.49
C ASP A 178 1.43 -8.00 -7.63
N LEU A 179 2.72 -7.66 -7.75
CA LEU A 179 3.68 -8.24 -8.69
C LEU A 179 4.82 -8.94 -7.94
N SER A 180 4.66 -9.20 -6.65
CA SER A 180 5.72 -9.73 -5.80
C SER A 180 6.14 -11.15 -6.16
N ASN A 181 7.34 -11.51 -5.69
CA ASN A 181 7.89 -12.85 -5.86
C ASN A 181 7.87 -13.31 -7.33
N ASN A 182 8.56 -12.54 -8.16
CA ASN A 182 8.75 -12.75 -9.59
C ASN A 182 10.22 -12.44 -9.97
N ASN A 183 10.52 -12.41 -11.25
CA ASN A 183 11.85 -12.07 -11.77
C ASN A 183 11.86 -10.71 -12.49
N PHE A 184 10.98 -9.79 -12.12
CA PHE A 184 10.97 -8.45 -12.70
C PHE A 184 12.27 -7.71 -12.41
N GLU A 185 12.75 -6.92 -13.39
CA GLU A 185 14.02 -6.21 -13.31
C GLU A 185 13.92 -4.77 -13.86
N GLY A 186 15.05 -4.07 -13.86
CA GLY A 186 15.09 -2.68 -14.31
C GLY A 186 14.55 -1.70 -13.28
N VAL A 187 14.20 -0.50 -13.71
CA VAL A 187 13.71 0.56 -12.83
C VAL A 187 12.20 0.50 -12.67
N ILE A 188 11.71 0.85 -11.49
CA ILE A 188 10.27 1.05 -11.29
C ILE A 188 9.85 2.29 -12.10
N PRO A 189 8.91 2.17 -13.06
CA PRO A 189 8.50 3.31 -13.88
C PRO A 189 7.84 4.39 -13.02
N LYS A 190 8.16 5.65 -13.29
CA LYS A 190 7.56 6.79 -12.57
C LYS A 190 6.04 6.86 -12.72
N GLU A 191 5.50 6.29 -13.78
CA GLU A 191 4.06 6.19 -14.07
C GLU A 191 3.30 5.32 -13.07
N ILE A 192 3.99 4.53 -12.23
CA ILE A 192 3.36 3.83 -11.11
C ILE A 192 2.61 4.81 -10.18
N GLY A 193 3.16 6.02 -10.00
CA GLY A 193 2.54 7.07 -9.19
C GLY A 193 1.29 7.70 -9.82
N ASP A 194 0.92 7.32 -11.03
CA ASP A 194 -0.32 7.75 -11.67
C ASP A 194 -1.51 6.89 -11.22
N LEU A 195 -1.27 5.73 -10.58
CA LEU A 195 -2.27 4.83 -10.00
C LEU A 195 -2.74 5.35 -8.63
N LYS A 196 -3.33 6.53 -8.59
CA LYS A 196 -3.58 7.34 -7.37
C LYS A 196 -4.54 6.70 -6.38
N PHE A 197 -5.36 5.76 -6.83
CA PHE A 197 -6.41 5.13 -6.01
C PHE A 197 -6.03 3.76 -5.48
N LEU A 198 -4.79 3.29 -5.72
CA LEU A 198 -4.31 2.06 -5.09
C LEU A 198 -4.31 2.19 -3.56
N LYS A 199 -4.80 1.14 -2.92
CA LYS A 199 -4.72 0.87 -1.49
C LYS A 199 -3.52 0.00 -1.13
N GLY A 200 -3.17 -0.94 -2.00
CA GLY A 200 -2.02 -1.82 -1.85
C GLY A 200 -1.13 -1.87 -3.09
N LEU A 201 0.18 -1.70 -2.88
CA LEU A 201 1.20 -1.91 -3.89
C LEU A 201 2.29 -2.84 -3.34
N ASN A 202 2.44 -4.00 -3.95
CA ASN A 202 3.47 -4.96 -3.59
C ASN A 202 4.34 -5.31 -4.80
N LEU A 203 5.61 -4.90 -4.75
CA LEU A 203 6.65 -5.21 -5.74
C LEU A 203 7.81 -5.99 -5.10
N SER A 204 7.62 -6.55 -3.90
CA SER A 204 8.67 -7.21 -3.15
C SER A 204 9.20 -8.47 -3.84
N ARG A 205 10.40 -8.91 -3.46
CA ARG A 205 11.02 -10.14 -3.97
C ARG A 205 11.10 -10.17 -5.50
N ASN A 206 11.77 -9.15 -6.04
CA ASN A 206 12.07 -9.00 -7.45
C ASN A 206 13.53 -8.53 -7.62
N SER A 207 13.92 -8.14 -8.82
CA SER A 207 15.26 -7.62 -9.14
C SER A 207 15.23 -6.15 -9.54
N PHE A 208 14.28 -5.35 -9.03
CA PHE A 208 14.18 -3.94 -9.35
C PHE A 208 15.43 -3.17 -8.89
N THR A 209 15.88 -2.25 -9.74
CA THR A 209 17.08 -1.41 -9.55
C THR A 209 16.72 0.08 -9.60
N GLY A 210 17.72 0.94 -9.42
CA GLY A 210 17.50 2.40 -9.44
C GLY A 210 16.82 2.92 -8.19
N GLY A 211 16.35 4.15 -8.23
CA GLY A 211 15.70 4.80 -7.09
C GLY A 211 14.21 4.54 -7.00
N ILE A 212 13.65 4.73 -5.81
CA ILE A 212 12.19 4.79 -5.63
C ILE A 212 11.67 6.03 -6.35
N PRO A 213 10.73 5.90 -7.30
CA PRO A 213 10.25 7.05 -8.05
C PRO A 213 9.56 8.06 -7.10
N PRO A 214 9.95 9.35 -7.11
CA PRO A 214 9.31 10.36 -6.24
C PRO A 214 7.80 10.49 -6.47
N ARG A 215 7.30 10.14 -7.66
CA ARG A 215 5.87 10.15 -7.98
C ARG A 215 5.03 9.15 -7.18
N ILE A 216 5.64 8.17 -6.51
CA ILE A 216 4.93 7.29 -5.56
C ILE A 216 4.22 8.12 -4.49
N ALA A 217 4.78 9.26 -4.09
CA ALA A 217 4.16 10.18 -3.15
C ALA A 217 2.80 10.76 -3.63
N ASN A 218 2.47 10.66 -4.92
CA ASN A 218 1.17 11.08 -5.45
C ASN A 218 0.04 10.07 -5.14
N MET A 219 0.39 8.88 -4.70
CA MET A 219 -0.56 7.80 -4.37
C MET A 219 -1.12 8.01 -2.95
N LEU A 220 -1.87 9.10 -2.78
CA LEU A 220 -2.32 9.56 -1.45
C LEU A 220 -3.30 8.59 -0.77
N GLN A 221 -3.89 7.65 -1.51
CA GLN A 221 -4.80 6.63 -0.96
C GLN A 221 -4.09 5.33 -0.56
N LEU A 222 -2.76 5.26 -0.76
CA LEU A 222 -2.00 4.05 -0.51
C LEU A 222 -1.91 3.78 1.00
N GLU A 223 -2.34 2.58 1.42
CA GLU A 223 -2.33 2.11 2.80
C GLU A 223 -1.16 1.14 3.06
N SER A 224 -0.75 0.39 2.03
CA SER A 224 0.32 -0.61 2.13
C SER A 224 1.27 -0.52 0.95
N LEU A 225 2.57 -0.39 1.22
CA LEU A 225 3.65 -0.40 0.24
C LEU A 225 4.72 -1.41 0.63
N ASP A 226 4.94 -2.43 -0.21
CA ASP A 226 6.05 -3.36 -0.04
C ASP A 226 6.97 -3.35 -1.27
N LEU A 227 8.20 -2.86 -1.06
CA LEU A 227 9.30 -2.85 -2.04
C LEU A 227 10.49 -3.68 -1.56
N SER A 228 10.31 -4.49 -0.52
CA SER A 228 11.39 -5.25 0.11
C SER A 228 12.02 -6.30 -0.82
N TYR A 229 13.21 -6.74 -0.47
CA TYR A 229 13.93 -7.77 -1.22
C TYR A 229 14.06 -7.42 -2.72
N ASN A 230 14.70 -6.27 -2.99
CA ASN A 230 15.03 -5.77 -4.31
C ASN A 230 16.48 -5.22 -4.34
N GLN A 231 16.85 -4.54 -5.41
CA GLN A 231 18.16 -3.89 -5.55
C GLN A 231 18.01 -2.36 -5.65
N LEU A 232 16.93 -1.81 -5.07
CA LEU A 232 16.66 -0.37 -5.10
C LEU A 232 17.77 0.40 -4.37
N SER A 233 18.12 1.57 -4.90
CA SER A 233 19.23 2.39 -4.43
C SER A 233 18.83 3.86 -4.32
N GLY A 234 19.75 4.72 -3.85
CA GLY A 234 19.45 6.13 -3.64
C GLY A 234 18.66 6.38 -2.36
N GLU A 235 18.12 7.56 -2.23
CA GLU A 235 17.41 8.00 -1.04
C GLU A 235 15.92 7.65 -1.10
N ILE A 236 15.30 7.53 0.07
CA ILE A 236 13.83 7.47 0.18
C ILE A 236 13.30 8.86 -0.15
N PRO A 237 12.42 9.01 -1.16
CA PRO A 237 11.92 10.33 -1.53
C PRO A 237 11.25 11.05 -0.34
N PRO A 238 11.72 12.25 0.04
CA PRO A 238 11.16 12.98 1.21
C PRO A 238 9.65 13.24 1.09
N ALA A 239 9.14 13.40 -0.15
CA ALA A 239 7.72 13.61 -0.41
C ALA A 239 6.83 12.44 0.06
N MET A 240 7.37 11.22 0.21
CA MET A 240 6.61 10.08 0.74
C MET A 240 6.16 10.29 2.20
N ALA A 241 6.82 11.19 2.92
CA ALA A 241 6.40 11.57 4.26
C ALA A 241 5.01 12.26 4.32
N LEU A 242 4.49 12.71 3.18
CA LEU A 242 3.15 13.32 3.06
C LEU A 242 2.03 12.31 2.82
N MET A 243 2.34 11.02 2.68
CA MET A 243 1.37 9.95 2.43
C MET A 243 0.66 9.55 3.73
N SER A 244 -0.35 10.35 4.13
CA SER A 244 -1.01 10.26 5.44
C SER A 244 -1.81 8.96 5.67
N PHE A 245 -2.22 8.26 4.61
CA PHE A 245 -2.93 6.97 4.71
C PHE A 245 -2.01 5.76 4.74
N LEU A 246 -0.70 5.95 4.54
CA LEU A 246 0.25 4.83 4.50
C LEU A 246 0.43 4.25 5.92
N GLU A 247 -0.18 3.08 6.17
CA GLU A 247 -0.13 2.41 7.48
C GLU A 247 1.02 1.42 7.58
N VAL A 248 1.38 0.78 6.45
CA VAL A 248 2.47 -0.20 6.39
C VAL A 248 3.41 0.13 5.25
N ILE A 249 4.71 0.21 5.57
CA ILE A 249 5.79 0.29 4.59
C ILE A 249 6.81 -0.80 4.85
N ASN A 250 7.30 -1.42 3.80
CA ASN A 250 8.42 -2.35 3.87
C ASN A 250 9.42 -2.04 2.74
N LEU A 251 10.56 -1.49 3.10
CA LEU A 251 11.68 -1.16 2.20
C LEU A 251 12.92 -2.01 2.52
N SER A 252 12.77 -3.02 3.38
CA SER A 252 13.87 -3.83 3.87
C SER A 252 14.60 -4.59 2.74
N TYR A 253 15.83 -4.95 2.99
CA TYR A 253 16.66 -5.74 2.07
C TYR A 253 16.75 -5.13 0.66
N ASN A 254 17.23 -3.87 0.62
CA ASN A 254 17.55 -3.10 -0.57
C ASN A 254 18.96 -2.48 -0.44
N ARG A 255 19.32 -1.56 -1.34
CA ARG A 255 20.58 -0.81 -1.32
C ARG A 255 20.35 0.69 -1.09
N LEU A 256 19.25 1.02 -0.40
CA LEU A 256 18.87 2.41 -0.11
C LEU A 256 19.91 3.08 0.80
N SER A 257 20.02 4.40 0.70
CA SER A 257 21.02 5.20 1.42
C SER A 257 20.42 6.53 1.88
N GLY A 258 21.19 7.27 2.69
CA GLY A 258 20.78 8.57 3.19
C GLY A 258 19.88 8.49 4.42
N GLN A 259 19.31 9.62 4.80
CA GLN A 259 18.47 9.74 5.98
C GLN A 259 17.03 9.28 5.69
N ILE A 260 16.49 8.45 6.58
CA ILE A 260 15.04 8.13 6.57
C ILE A 260 14.28 9.44 6.83
N PRO A 261 13.23 9.77 6.04
CA PRO A 261 12.43 10.97 6.28
C PRO A 261 11.92 11.05 7.72
N GLN A 262 12.22 12.16 8.41
CA GLN A 262 11.91 12.35 9.83
C GLN A 262 10.56 13.06 10.03
N ALA A 263 9.54 12.71 9.26
CA ALA A 263 8.21 13.29 9.38
C ALA A 263 7.22 12.27 9.97
N SER A 264 6.18 12.78 10.59
CA SER A 264 5.17 12.12 11.43
C SER A 264 4.92 10.63 11.15
N GLN A 265 4.54 10.28 9.93
CA GLN A 265 4.19 8.88 9.57
C GLN A 265 5.41 7.95 9.61
N PHE A 266 6.57 8.41 9.09
CA PHE A 266 7.78 7.57 9.03
C PHE A 266 8.35 7.21 10.40
N LEU A 267 8.05 8.00 11.43
CA LEU A 267 8.46 7.72 12.81
C LEU A 267 7.64 6.62 13.49
N THR A 268 6.49 6.26 12.92
CA THR A 268 5.63 5.19 13.45
C THR A 268 5.96 3.81 12.89
N PHE A 269 6.69 3.74 11.77
CA PHE A 269 7.06 2.46 11.17
C PHE A 269 8.14 1.76 12.00
N PRO A 270 8.08 0.42 12.13
CA PRO A 270 9.06 -0.35 12.85
C PRO A 270 10.42 -0.33 12.13
N ASN A 271 11.51 -0.53 12.87
CA ASN A 271 12.85 -0.62 12.29
C ASN A 271 12.98 -1.75 11.27
N THR A 272 12.20 -2.82 11.42
CA THR A 272 12.15 -3.96 10.49
C THR A 272 11.81 -3.55 9.07
N SER A 273 11.03 -2.49 8.89
CA SER A 273 10.66 -1.94 7.57
C SER A 273 11.86 -1.44 6.76
N PHE A 274 13.01 -1.18 7.40
CA PHE A 274 14.19 -0.56 6.78
C PHE A 274 15.44 -1.44 6.87
N LEU A 275 15.37 -2.60 7.53
CA LEU A 275 16.50 -3.52 7.70
C LEU A 275 17.14 -3.92 6.37
N GLY A 276 18.41 -4.31 6.42
CA GLY A 276 19.13 -4.76 5.23
C GLY A 276 19.63 -3.65 4.30
N ASN A 277 19.32 -2.38 4.59
CA ASN A 277 19.84 -1.20 3.87
C ASN A 277 21.04 -0.62 4.62
N VAL A 278 22.22 -1.12 4.36
CA VAL A 278 23.44 -0.78 5.12
C VAL A 278 23.84 0.70 5.10
N ARG A 279 23.32 1.51 4.18
CA ARG A 279 23.62 2.93 4.03
C ARG A 279 22.48 3.85 4.46
N LEU A 280 21.35 3.32 4.95
CA LEU A 280 20.30 4.13 5.58
C LEU A 280 20.69 4.51 7.01
N CYS A 281 20.25 5.68 7.45
CA CYS A 281 20.46 6.21 8.79
C CYS A 281 19.24 7.00 9.30
N GLY A 282 19.25 7.32 10.58
CA GLY A 282 18.15 8.05 11.22
C GLY A 282 17.06 7.12 11.76
N LYS A 283 16.18 7.67 12.63
CA LYS A 283 15.08 6.89 13.23
C LYS A 283 14.18 6.27 12.15
N PRO A 284 13.65 5.06 12.36
CA PRO A 284 13.70 4.24 13.58
C PRO A 284 14.97 3.38 13.72
N LEU A 285 15.92 3.46 12.77
CA LEU A 285 17.19 2.76 12.89
C LEU A 285 18.06 3.40 14.01
N THR A 286 18.91 2.59 14.64
CA THR A 286 19.87 3.05 15.65
C THR A 286 21.07 3.77 15.05
N ARG A 287 21.28 3.62 13.73
CA ARG A 287 22.41 4.26 13.03
C ARG A 287 22.15 5.74 12.87
N LEU A 288 23.04 6.56 13.45
CA LEU A 288 23.05 8.00 13.25
C LEU A 288 23.53 8.34 11.84
N CYS A 289 22.96 9.40 11.24
CA CYS A 289 23.47 9.95 10.01
C CYS A 289 24.77 10.72 10.28
N GLU A 290 25.81 10.43 9.50
CA GLU A 290 27.00 11.26 9.52
C GLU A 290 26.61 12.66 9.01
N THR A 291 26.65 13.65 9.88
CA THR A 291 26.58 15.05 9.46
C THR A 291 27.84 15.33 8.65
N ASN A 292 27.72 15.47 7.34
CA ASN A 292 28.79 16.05 6.53
C ASN A 292 28.98 17.52 6.94
N HIS A 293 29.63 17.73 8.09
CA HIS A 293 30.31 18.98 8.29
C HIS A 293 31.47 19.00 7.30
N ALA A 294 31.34 19.74 6.21
CA ALA A 294 32.50 20.20 5.49
C ALA A 294 33.56 20.64 6.53
N PRO A 295 34.86 20.33 6.34
CA PRO A 295 35.86 20.74 7.29
C PRO A 295 35.82 22.26 7.34
N SER A 296 35.12 22.80 8.32
CA SER A 296 35.21 24.20 8.68
C SER A 296 36.65 24.42 9.16
N ALA A 297 37.31 25.30 8.44
CA ALA A 297 38.65 25.78 8.79
C ALA A 297 38.76 26.02 10.28
N ALA A 298 39.90 25.60 10.84
CA ALA A 298 40.29 25.70 12.22
C ALA A 298 39.70 26.93 12.93
N ALA A 299 38.71 26.71 13.78
CA ALA A 299 38.28 27.68 14.76
C ALA A 299 39.03 27.40 16.06
N THR A 300 39.77 28.38 16.49
CA THR A 300 40.40 28.55 17.82
C THR A 300 39.44 28.17 18.96
N PRO A 301 39.94 27.59 20.05
CA PRO A 301 39.11 27.23 21.20
C PRO A 301 38.68 28.47 21.98
N GLY A 302 37.58 29.07 21.58
CA GLY A 302 36.85 30.08 22.34
C GLY A 302 35.70 29.41 23.08
N SER A 303 35.86 29.19 24.37
CA SER A 303 34.83 28.71 25.28
C SER A 303 33.67 29.73 25.36
N SER A 304 32.66 29.58 24.55
CA SER A 304 31.36 30.18 24.81
C SER A 304 30.40 29.08 25.27
N LYS A 305 30.08 29.05 26.57
CA LYS A 305 28.97 28.29 27.12
C LYS A 305 27.70 28.84 26.48
N GLU A 306 27.15 28.17 25.49
CA GLU A 306 25.79 28.48 25.05
C GLU A 306 24.82 28.21 26.19
N LEU A 307 24.25 29.31 26.73
CA LEU A 307 23.16 29.20 27.70
C LEU A 307 21.95 28.60 27.03
N ASN A 308 21.50 27.48 27.57
CA ASN A 308 20.30 26.77 27.05
C ASN A 308 19.06 27.56 27.52
N TRP A 309 18.56 28.46 26.66
CA TRP A 309 17.47 29.39 26.97
C TRP A 309 16.16 28.68 27.33
N GLU A 310 15.95 27.46 26.85
CA GLU A 310 14.75 26.65 27.18
C GLU A 310 14.75 26.26 28.67
N PHE A 311 15.89 25.84 29.22
CA PHE A 311 16.02 25.51 30.65
C PHE A 311 15.88 26.76 31.52
N LEU A 312 16.50 27.86 31.12
CA LEU A 312 16.47 29.10 31.90
C LEU A 312 15.06 29.70 31.98
N SER A 313 14.27 29.60 30.92
CA SER A 313 12.90 30.12 30.89
C SER A 313 11.96 29.35 31.82
N VAL A 314 12.13 28.02 31.94
CA VAL A 314 11.34 27.19 32.86
C VAL A 314 11.69 27.49 34.31
N GLU A 315 12.98 27.58 34.64
CA GLU A 315 13.41 27.90 36.01
C GLU A 315 12.96 29.29 36.44
N VAL A 316 13.11 30.30 35.58
CA VAL A 316 12.65 31.66 35.88
C VAL A 316 11.15 31.73 36.03
N GLY A 317 10.39 30.98 35.21
CA GLY A 317 8.92 30.89 35.29
C GLY A 317 8.43 30.26 36.60
N VAL A 318 9.07 29.19 37.05
CA VAL A 318 8.71 28.51 38.31
C VAL A 318 9.05 29.39 39.52
N VAL A 319 10.24 30.00 39.56
CA VAL A 319 10.67 30.85 40.67
C VAL A 319 9.81 32.11 40.76
N SER A 320 9.51 32.77 39.65
CA SER A 320 8.64 33.95 39.64
C SER A 320 7.20 33.60 40.01
N GLY A 321 6.66 32.48 39.55
CA GLY A 321 5.34 31.99 39.91
C GLY A 321 5.22 31.72 41.43
N LEU A 322 6.19 31.04 42.02
CA LEU A 322 6.23 30.79 43.48
C LEU A 322 6.38 32.07 44.29
N ALA A 323 7.19 33.05 43.82
CA ALA A 323 7.35 34.34 44.48
C ALA A 323 6.05 35.17 44.49
N ILE A 324 5.29 35.15 43.38
CA ILE A 324 3.98 35.83 43.29
C ILE A 324 2.97 35.19 44.23
N VAL A 325 2.90 33.86 44.32
CA VAL A 325 2.02 33.16 45.24
C VAL A 325 2.39 33.45 46.70
N ALA A 326 3.69 33.44 47.03
CA ALA A 326 4.15 33.76 48.37
C ALA A 326 3.85 35.22 48.76
N ALA A 327 4.06 36.17 47.84
CA ALA A 327 3.77 37.58 48.06
C ALA A 327 2.26 37.84 48.28
N THR A 328 1.42 37.20 47.50
CA THR A 328 -0.05 37.30 47.69
C THR A 328 -0.52 36.68 48.99
N MET A 329 0.10 35.57 49.43
CA MET A 329 -0.18 34.97 50.76
C MET A 329 0.26 35.85 51.93
N LEU A 330 1.32 36.63 51.79
CA LEU A 330 1.83 37.51 52.84
C LEU A 330 1.06 38.83 52.93
N LEU A 331 0.59 39.34 51.78
CA LEU A 331 -0.09 40.64 51.70
C LEU A 331 -1.63 40.57 51.92
N TRP A 332 -2.26 39.42 51.75
CA TRP A 332 -3.71 39.29 51.87
C TRP A 332 -4.11 38.35 53.02
N GLY A 333 -4.45 38.95 54.19
CA GLY A 333 -4.84 38.20 55.39
C GLY A 333 -6.00 37.23 55.19
N ASN A 334 -6.88 37.43 54.21
CA ASN A 334 -8.01 36.55 53.87
C ASN A 334 -7.64 35.45 52.87
N GLY A 335 -6.49 35.51 52.22
CA GLY A 335 -6.08 34.50 51.23
C GLY A 335 -5.69 33.16 51.87
N ARG A 336 -5.24 33.20 53.12
CA ARG A 336 -4.87 31.99 53.88
C ARG A 336 -6.05 31.06 54.08
N SER A 337 -7.24 31.56 54.40
CA SER A 337 -8.43 30.74 54.63
C SER A 337 -8.97 30.09 53.35
N TRP A 338 -8.80 30.77 52.19
CA TRP A 338 -9.24 30.20 50.89
C TRP A 338 -8.35 29.04 50.42
N VAL A 339 -7.02 29.15 50.59
CA VAL A 339 -6.08 28.09 50.19
C VAL A 339 -6.26 26.85 51.09
N TYR A 340 -6.43 27.00 52.39
CA TYR A 340 -6.74 25.89 53.30
C TYR A 340 -8.07 25.22 52.94
N TRP A 341 -9.09 25.98 52.57
CA TRP A 341 -10.37 25.46 52.14
C TRP A 341 -10.28 24.65 50.81
N GLN A 342 -9.43 25.05 49.83
CA GLN A 342 -9.20 24.31 48.60
C GLN A 342 -8.41 23.02 48.83
N VAL A 343 -7.39 23.07 49.71
CA VAL A 343 -6.56 21.89 50.01
C VAL A 343 -7.37 20.82 50.74
N ASP A 344 -8.21 21.21 51.70
CA ASP A 344 -9.12 20.28 52.40
C ASP A 344 -10.13 19.64 51.44
N LYS A 345 -10.64 20.36 50.48
CA LYS A 345 -11.59 19.85 49.49
C LYS A 345 -10.93 18.83 48.53
N PHE A 346 -9.63 18.93 48.26
CA PHE A 346 -8.92 18.03 47.38
C PHE A 346 -8.44 16.73 48.05
N TRP A 347 -8.21 16.76 49.38
CA TRP A 347 -7.65 15.62 50.13
C TRP A 347 -8.67 14.85 50.93
N LEU A 348 -9.91 15.35 51.12
CA LEU A 348 -10.95 14.74 51.95
C LEU A 348 -12.16 14.20 51.17
N GLN A 349 -12.07 14.04 49.82
CA GLN A 349 -13.06 13.23 49.14
C GLN A 349 -12.73 11.73 49.31
N PRO A 350 -13.56 10.95 50.00
CA PRO A 350 -13.39 9.52 50.04
C PRO A 350 -13.64 8.95 48.64
N ARG A 351 -12.71 8.14 48.15
CA ARG A 351 -12.93 7.25 47.00
C ARG A 351 -14.04 6.28 47.37
N LEU A 352 -15.25 6.52 46.93
CA LEU A 352 -16.30 5.52 46.85
C LEU A 352 -16.32 4.96 45.43
N LEU A 353 -15.85 3.70 45.33
CA LEU A 353 -16.11 2.59 44.37
C LEU A 353 -16.28 2.97 42.89
#